data_881d4bbae4bb7d1f0f3beaf43b93c60a
#
_entry.id   881d4bbae4bb7d1f0f3beaf43b93c60a
#
_cell.length_a   1.000
_cell.length_b   1.000
_cell.length_c   1.000
_cell.angle_alpha   90.00
_cell.angle_beta   90.00
_cell.angle_gamma   90.00
#
_symmetry.space_group_name_H-M   'P 1'
#
loop_
_entity.id
_entity.type
_entity.pdbx_description
1 polymer ?
#
loop_
_entity_poly.entity_id
_entity_poly.type
_entity_poly.pdbx_seq_one_letter_code
_entity_poly.pdbx_strand_id
1 'polypeptide(L)'
;MGKVTGFKEFDRAVEPYRPPKKRILDFKEIYTDHDEPLLGTQASRCMNCGVPFCQSGEGCPVYNLIPEWNDLVYNEKWEEAFHRLMKTNNFPEVTGRVCPAVCEGACVLGITETPVAIKNLEFAIADKGIESGWIKANPPKKRTNKRIAIVGSGPAGLSAAQQLNSVGHNIEVYERADRIGGLMMYGIPNMKLDKSIIDMRIEIMEEEGIKFHVNKN
;
A
#
# COMPACT_ATOMS: atom_id res chain seq x y z
N MET A 1 -9.01 19.03 -4.30
CA MET A 1 -10.32 18.51 -3.83
C MET A 1 -11.03 17.94 -5.03
N GLY A 2 -11.42 16.69 -5.01
CA GLY A 2 -12.18 16.05 -6.08
C GLY A 2 -13.45 16.82 -6.45
N LYS A 3 -14.60 16.20 -6.47
CA LYS A 3 -15.86 16.92 -6.73
C LYS A 3 -16.45 17.42 -5.40
N VAL A 4 -16.73 18.72 -5.29
CA VAL A 4 -17.27 19.34 -4.05
C VAL A 4 -18.53 18.66 -3.53
N THR A 5 -19.35 18.13 -4.43
CA THR A 5 -20.64 17.49 -4.14
C THR A 5 -20.61 15.96 -4.31
N GLY A 6 -19.43 15.37 -4.62
CA GLY A 6 -19.31 13.95 -4.97
C GLY A 6 -19.86 13.01 -3.90
N PHE A 7 -19.67 13.33 -2.62
CA PHE A 7 -20.19 12.53 -1.50
C PHE A 7 -21.73 12.56 -1.39
N LYS A 8 -22.40 13.56 -1.99
CA LYS A 8 -23.86 13.66 -2.04
C LYS A 8 -24.47 13.03 -3.30
N GLU A 9 -23.67 12.89 -4.34
CA GLU A 9 -24.13 12.42 -5.65
C GLU A 9 -23.94 10.92 -5.84
N PHE A 10 -22.94 10.36 -5.18
CA PHE A 10 -22.54 8.98 -5.38
C PHE A 10 -22.54 8.21 -4.05
N ASP A 11 -23.17 7.06 -4.05
CA ASP A 11 -23.10 6.12 -2.95
C ASP A 11 -21.72 5.47 -2.84
N ARG A 12 -21.38 4.99 -1.65
CA ARG A 12 -20.16 4.19 -1.46
C ARG A 12 -20.29 2.87 -2.21
N ALA A 13 -19.32 2.60 -3.06
CA ALA A 13 -19.13 1.31 -3.70
C ALA A 13 -17.67 0.85 -3.54
N VAL A 14 -17.46 -0.44 -3.54
CA VAL A 14 -16.14 -1.07 -3.58
C VAL A 14 -16.11 -2.08 -4.70
N GLU A 15 -14.94 -2.31 -5.26
CA GLU A 15 -14.77 -3.34 -6.28
C GLU A 15 -15.16 -4.71 -5.72
N PRO A 16 -15.91 -5.50 -6.49
CA PRO A 16 -16.36 -6.80 -6.04
C PRO A 16 -15.19 -7.80 -5.95
N TYR A 17 -15.34 -8.80 -5.11
CA TYR A 17 -14.45 -9.96 -5.16
C TYR A 17 -14.86 -10.91 -6.31
N ARG A 18 -13.90 -11.67 -6.80
CA ARG A 18 -14.15 -12.78 -7.73
C ARG A 18 -15.27 -13.67 -7.20
N PRO A 19 -16.18 -14.16 -8.08
CA PRO A 19 -17.32 -14.99 -7.65
C PRO A 19 -16.88 -16.19 -6.81
N PRO A 20 -17.58 -16.52 -5.69
CA PRO A 20 -17.20 -17.62 -4.79
C PRO A 20 -16.97 -18.95 -5.50
N LYS A 21 -17.84 -19.29 -6.48
CA LYS A 21 -17.73 -20.51 -7.29
C LYS A 21 -16.43 -20.60 -8.10
N LYS A 22 -15.81 -19.46 -8.46
CA LYS A 22 -14.50 -19.41 -9.13
C LYS A 22 -13.35 -19.50 -8.13
N ARG A 23 -13.48 -18.82 -6.99
CA ARG A 23 -12.43 -18.76 -5.96
C ARG A 23 -12.10 -20.10 -5.31
N ILE A 24 -13.06 -21.01 -5.23
CA ILE A 24 -12.86 -22.36 -4.66
C ILE A 24 -12.08 -23.31 -5.58
N LEU A 25 -11.83 -22.91 -6.83
CA LEU A 25 -11.16 -23.74 -7.83
C LEU A 25 -9.66 -23.45 -7.92
N ASP A 26 -9.17 -22.41 -7.24
CA ASP A 26 -7.76 -22.01 -7.28
C ASP A 26 -7.31 -21.37 -5.96
N PHE A 27 -6.02 -21.03 -5.88
CA PHE A 27 -5.40 -20.32 -4.75
C PHE A 27 -5.01 -18.88 -5.09
N LYS A 28 -5.52 -18.32 -6.20
CA LYS A 28 -5.25 -16.94 -6.63
C LYS A 28 -5.93 -15.94 -5.71
N GLU A 29 -5.49 -14.70 -5.77
CA GLU A 29 -6.12 -13.60 -5.03
C GLU A 29 -7.63 -13.49 -5.32
N ILE A 30 -8.37 -13.05 -4.33
CA ILE A 30 -9.84 -12.93 -4.41
C ILE A 30 -10.31 -11.69 -5.15
N TYR A 31 -9.41 -10.81 -5.51
CA TYR A 31 -9.70 -9.52 -6.13
C TYR A 31 -10.05 -9.68 -7.62
N THR A 32 -10.76 -8.71 -8.18
CA THR A 32 -11.02 -8.53 -9.61
C THR A 32 -10.07 -7.48 -10.18
N ASP A 33 -10.02 -7.36 -11.49
CA ASP A 33 -9.36 -6.25 -12.16
C ASP A 33 -10.00 -4.92 -11.74
N HIS A 34 -9.23 -3.84 -11.76
CA HIS A 34 -9.66 -2.53 -11.31
C HIS A 34 -10.60 -1.83 -12.32
N ASP A 35 -11.68 -1.24 -11.80
CA ASP A 35 -12.63 -0.41 -12.53
C ASP A 35 -12.30 1.08 -12.32
N GLU A 36 -11.47 1.65 -13.19
CA GLU A 36 -11.04 3.06 -13.07
C GLU A 36 -12.18 4.06 -13.01
N PRO A 37 -13.26 3.96 -13.82
CA PRO A 37 -14.43 4.83 -13.70
C PRO A 37 -15.09 4.77 -12.32
N LEU A 38 -15.25 3.56 -11.76
CA LEU A 38 -15.77 3.38 -10.41
C LEU A 38 -14.84 4.03 -9.38
N LEU A 39 -13.54 3.79 -9.48
CA LEU A 39 -12.54 4.34 -8.57
C LEU A 39 -12.50 5.87 -8.61
N GLY A 40 -12.54 6.47 -9.78
CA GLY A 40 -12.66 7.94 -9.95
C GLY A 40 -13.90 8.50 -9.26
N THR A 41 -15.04 7.81 -9.42
CA THR A 41 -16.30 8.15 -8.73
C THR A 41 -16.12 8.05 -7.20
N GLN A 42 -15.52 6.98 -6.70
CA GLN A 42 -15.28 6.81 -5.24
C GLN A 42 -14.30 7.83 -4.69
N ALA A 43 -13.26 8.17 -5.44
CA ALA A 43 -12.30 9.22 -5.08
C ALA A 43 -12.97 10.59 -4.94
N SER A 44 -13.95 10.90 -5.82
CA SER A 44 -14.72 12.14 -5.78
C SER A 44 -15.49 12.35 -4.48
N ARG A 45 -15.79 11.28 -3.73
CA ARG A 45 -16.51 11.35 -2.46
C ARG A 45 -15.68 11.95 -1.31
N CYS A 46 -14.38 12.13 -1.50
CA CYS A 46 -13.53 12.75 -0.49
C CYS A 46 -13.83 14.25 -0.38
N MET A 47 -14.29 14.68 0.80
CA MET A 47 -14.61 16.08 1.07
C MET A 47 -13.37 16.98 1.24
N ASN A 48 -12.17 16.41 1.36
CA ASN A 48 -10.96 17.13 1.76
C ASN A 48 -11.22 18.04 2.97
N CYS A 49 -11.64 17.46 4.08
CA CYS A 49 -12.31 18.12 5.19
C CYS A 49 -11.40 19.04 6.05
N GLY A 50 -10.22 19.44 5.57
CA GLY A 50 -9.32 20.38 6.24
C GLY A 50 -8.58 19.81 7.45
N VAL A 51 -9.27 19.13 8.35
CA VAL A 51 -8.68 18.33 9.45
C VAL A 51 -9.03 16.87 9.20
N PRO A 52 -8.26 16.17 8.36
CA PRO A 52 -8.59 14.83 7.92
C PRO A 52 -8.16 13.79 8.97
N PHE A 53 -9.09 13.38 9.82
CA PHE A 53 -8.84 12.32 10.82
C PHE A 53 -8.37 11.01 10.18
N CYS A 54 -8.75 10.74 8.94
CA CYS A 54 -8.29 9.55 8.20
C CYS A 54 -6.77 9.46 8.06
N GLN A 55 -6.06 10.60 8.03
CA GLN A 55 -4.59 10.66 7.96
C GLN A 55 -3.92 11.05 9.29
N SER A 56 -4.64 10.98 10.40
CA SER A 56 -4.12 11.24 11.74
C SER A 56 -3.79 9.94 12.48
N GLY A 57 -3.27 10.07 13.70
CA GLY A 57 -3.01 8.92 14.57
C GLY A 57 -4.26 8.12 14.96
N GLU A 58 -5.43 8.73 14.92
CA GLU A 58 -6.73 8.07 15.14
C GLU A 58 -7.21 7.32 13.88
N GLY A 59 -6.61 7.59 12.72
CA GLY A 59 -6.89 6.94 11.44
C GLY A 59 -5.71 6.11 10.95
N CYS A 60 -4.98 6.61 9.95
CA CYS A 60 -3.86 5.89 9.36
C CYS A 60 -2.59 6.03 10.23
N PRO A 61 -2.05 4.94 10.82
CA PRO A 61 -0.88 5.02 11.70
C PRO A 61 0.41 5.42 10.98
N VAL A 62 0.45 5.38 9.65
CA VAL A 62 1.58 5.87 8.84
C VAL A 62 1.30 7.26 8.24
N TYR A 63 0.21 7.90 8.65
CA TYR A 63 -0.17 9.26 8.24
C TYR A 63 -0.27 9.42 6.72
N ASN A 64 -0.87 8.46 6.04
CA ASN A 64 -1.08 8.50 4.60
C ASN A 64 -1.83 9.75 4.14
N LEU A 65 -1.36 10.38 3.07
CA LEU A 65 -1.88 11.63 2.53
C LEU A 65 -3.17 11.41 1.73
N ILE A 66 -4.18 10.83 2.40
CA ILE A 66 -5.40 10.27 1.81
C ILE A 66 -6.19 11.29 0.98
N PRO A 67 -6.52 12.50 1.47
CA PRO A 67 -7.26 13.47 0.66
C PRO A 67 -6.53 13.87 -0.63
N GLU A 68 -5.19 13.93 -0.57
CA GLU A 68 -4.39 14.36 -1.71
C GLU A 68 -4.39 13.31 -2.83
N TRP A 69 -4.19 12.03 -2.51
CA TRP A 69 -4.25 11.01 -3.55
C TRP A 69 -5.67 10.79 -4.08
N ASN A 70 -6.72 10.96 -3.24
CA ASN A 70 -8.10 10.89 -3.71
C ASN A 70 -8.39 11.96 -4.76
N ASP A 71 -7.90 13.19 -4.54
CA ASP A 71 -8.01 14.26 -5.53
C ASP A 71 -7.29 13.92 -6.83
N LEU A 72 -6.08 13.35 -6.73
CA LEU A 72 -5.30 12.96 -7.89
C LEU A 72 -5.97 11.82 -8.68
N VAL A 73 -6.51 10.80 -8.02
CA VAL A 73 -7.27 9.73 -8.68
C VAL A 73 -8.52 10.28 -9.37
N TYR A 74 -9.27 11.17 -8.72
CA TYR A 74 -10.42 11.81 -9.32
C TYR A 74 -10.07 12.58 -10.61
N ASN A 75 -8.89 13.19 -10.64
CA ASN A 75 -8.37 13.93 -11.81
C ASN A 75 -7.57 13.04 -12.78
N GLU A 76 -7.68 11.73 -12.68
CA GLU A 76 -6.99 10.72 -13.52
C GLU A 76 -5.44 10.80 -13.49
N LYS A 77 -4.89 11.43 -12.45
CA LYS A 77 -3.44 11.62 -12.24
C LYS A 77 -2.85 10.47 -11.43
N TRP A 78 -2.90 9.27 -11.98
CA TRP A 78 -2.54 8.03 -11.29
C TRP A 78 -1.07 7.97 -10.87
N GLU A 79 -0.14 8.41 -11.72
CA GLU A 79 1.29 8.43 -11.39
C GLU A 79 1.60 9.39 -10.24
N GLU A 80 0.98 10.59 -10.26
CA GLU A 80 1.11 11.54 -9.16
C GLU A 80 0.48 10.97 -7.87
N ALA A 81 -0.66 10.27 -7.96
CA ALA A 81 -1.31 9.61 -6.83
C ALA A 81 -0.40 8.51 -6.25
N PHE A 82 0.22 7.69 -7.10
CA PHE A 82 1.19 6.69 -6.69
C PHE A 82 2.38 7.32 -5.96
N HIS A 83 3.00 8.33 -6.51
CA HIS A 83 4.11 9.01 -5.84
C HIS A 83 3.69 9.68 -4.52
N ARG A 84 2.45 10.15 -4.43
CA ARG A 84 1.90 10.71 -3.20
C ARG A 84 1.70 9.63 -2.13
N LEU A 85 1.22 8.46 -2.52
CA LEU A 85 1.04 7.31 -1.64
C LEU A 85 2.39 6.78 -1.13
N MET A 86 3.37 6.60 -2.02
CA MET A 86 4.72 6.14 -1.68
C MET A 86 5.49 7.07 -0.74
N LYS A 87 5.06 8.32 -0.58
CA LYS A 87 5.73 9.27 0.30
C LYS A 87 5.64 8.89 1.78
N THR A 88 4.57 8.23 2.17
CA THR A 88 4.29 7.85 3.57
C THR A 88 4.17 6.33 3.76
N ASN A 89 3.90 5.57 2.70
CA ASN A 89 3.70 4.13 2.76
C ASN A 89 4.76 3.40 1.92
N ASN A 90 5.56 2.57 2.57
CA ASN A 90 6.62 1.81 1.91
C ASN A 90 6.09 0.65 1.04
N PHE A 91 4.96 0.05 1.44
CA PHE A 91 4.42 -1.17 0.85
C PHE A 91 2.91 -1.08 0.59
N PRO A 92 2.47 -0.13 -0.27
CA PRO A 92 1.05 0.06 -0.53
C PRO A 92 0.40 -1.14 -1.21
N GLU A 93 1.15 -1.94 -1.95
CA GLU A 93 0.70 -3.19 -2.55
C GLU A 93 0.33 -4.25 -1.49
N VAL A 94 0.95 -4.20 -0.32
CA VAL A 94 0.62 -5.06 0.82
C VAL A 94 -0.54 -4.46 1.62
N THR A 95 -0.44 -3.20 2.01
CA THR A 95 -1.45 -2.56 2.86
C THR A 95 -2.80 -2.43 2.16
N GLY A 96 -2.83 -2.11 0.88
CA GLY A 96 -4.06 -2.10 0.07
C GLY A 96 -4.81 -3.44 0.09
N ARG A 97 -4.09 -4.56 0.23
CA ARG A 97 -4.67 -5.90 0.31
C ARG A 97 -5.10 -6.30 1.72
N VAL A 98 -4.27 -6.04 2.73
CA VAL A 98 -4.42 -6.68 4.04
C VAL A 98 -4.73 -5.73 5.21
N CYS A 99 -4.59 -4.42 5.04
CA CYS A 99 -4.87 -3.44 6.08
C CYS A 99 -6.36 -3.49 6.50
N PRO A 100 -6.69 -3.40 7.80
CA PRO A 100 -8.07 -3.33 8.28
C PRO A 100 -8.76 -2.01 7.94
N ALA A 101 -8.06 -1.04 7.35
CA ALA A 101 -8.58 0.26 6.92
C ALA A 101 -9.23 1.10 8.05
N VAL A 102 -8.52 1.23 9.16
CA VAL A 102 -8.97 2.07 10.29
C VAL A 102 -9.20 3.54 9.88
N CYS A 103 -8.53 3.98 8.81
CA CYS A 103 -8.75 5.28 8.20
C CYS A 103 -10.17 5.49 7.66
N GLU A 104 -10.84 4.42 7.20
CA GLU A 104 -12.26 4.50 6.78
C GLU A 104 -13.18 4.74 8.00
N GLY A 105 -12.89 4.08 9.13
CA GLY A 105 -13.61 4.33 10.38
C GLY A 105 -13.41 5.74 10.94
N ALA A 106 -12.25 6.34 10.68
CA ALA A 106 -11.93 7.72 11.07
C ALA A 106 -12.36 8.77 10.03
N CYS A 107 -12.94 8.36 8.92
CA CYS A 107 -13.39 9.29 7.88
C CYS A 107 -14.55 10.13 8.38
N VAL A 108 -14.39 11.47 8.36
CA VAL A 108 -15.42 12.42 8.83
C VAL A 108 -16.75 12.25 8.09
N LEU A 109 -16.73 11.87 6.82
CA LEU A 109 -17.93 11.56 6.06
C LEU A 109 -18.76 10.44 6.73
N GLY A 110 -18.11 9.51 7.43
CA GLY A 110 -18.77 8.43 8.16
C GLY A 110 -19.68 8.86 9.31
N ILE A 111 -19.71 10.15 9.69
CA ILE A 111 -20.60 10.68 10.71
C ILE A 111 -22.03 10.82 10.18
N THR A 112 -22.20 11.22 8.93
CA THR A 112 -23.50 11.51 8.31
C THR A 112 -23.85 10.59 7.15
N GLU A 113 -22.84 9.98 6.53
CA GLU A 113 -22.93 9.14 5.34
C GLU A 113 -22.04 7.90 5.48
N THR A 114 -21.91 7.11 4.44
CA THR A 114 -20.91 6.04 4.39
C THR A 114 -19.52 6.59 4.08
N PRO A 115 -18.46 6.13 4.76
CA PRO A 115 -17.10 6.66 4.57
C PRO A 115 -16.59 6.43 3.13
N VAL A 116 -15.55 7.17 2.75
CA VAL A 116 -14.83 6.95 1.48
C VAL A 116 -14.22 5.55 1.47
N ALA A 117 -14.22 4.88 0.31
CA ALA A 117 -13.61 3.57 0.10
C ALA A 117 -12.06 3.70 -0.02
N ILE A 118 -11.41 4.16 1.04
CA ILE A 118 -10.00 4.56 1.04
C ILE A 118 -9.09 3.40 0.68
N LYS A 119 -9.30 2.24 1.30
CA LYS A 119 -8.48 1.05 1.07
C LYS A 119 -8.58 0.56 -0.39
N ASN A 120 -9.75 0.65 -0.99
CA ASN A 120 -9.95 0.22 -2.37
C ASN A 120 -9.17 1.14 -3.33
N LEU A 121 -9.16 2.45 -3.06
CA LEU A 121 -8.36 3.42 -3.81
C LEU A 121 -6.86 3.19 -3.62
N GLU A 122 -6.40 2.98 -2.37
CA GLU A 122 -4.99 2.66 -2.08
C GLU A 122 -4.53 1.41 -2.84
N PHE A 123 -5.36 0.37 -2.83
CA PHE A 123 -5.09 -0.89 -3.52
C PHE A 123 -4.91 -0.67 -5.03
N ALA A 124 -5.85 0.02 -5.66
CA ALA A 124 -5.81 0.31 -7.10
C ALA A 124 -4.61 1.19 -7.49
N ILE A 125 -4.27 2.21 -6.70
CA ILE A 125 -3.09 3.05 -6.93
C ILE A 125 -1.82 2.19 -6.91
N ALA A 126 -1.71 1.27 -5.94
CA ALA A 126 -0.55 0.41 -5.79
C ALA A 126 -0.41 -0.57 -6.97
N ASP A 127 -1.50 -1.24 -7.36
CA ASP A 127 -1.48 -2.20 -8.47
C ASP A 127 -1.20 -1.50 -9.80
N LYS A 128 -1.78 -0.32 -10.03
CA LYS A 128 -1.43 0.48 -11.20
C LYS A 128 0.04 0.89 -11.20
N GLY A 129 0.63 1.13 -10.03
CA GLY A 129 2.06 1.38 -9.88
C GLY A 129 2.93 0.19 -10.26
N ILE A 130 2.48 -1.04 -9.99
CA ILE A 130 3.14 -2.29 -10.42
C ILE A 130 3.01 -2.45 -11.94
N GLU A 131 1.79 -2.40 -12.46
CA GLU A 131 1.47 -2.61 -13.87
C GLU A 131 2.16 -1.61 -14.79
N SER A 132 2.26 -0.35 -14.36
CA SER A 132 2.92 0.73 -15.10
C SER A 132 4.44 0.77 -14.91
N GLY A 133 5.02 -0.10 -14.07
CA GLY A 133 6.45 -0.13 -13.79
C GLY A 133 6.96 1.10 -13.01
N TRP A 134 6.09 1.78 -12.26
CA TRP A 134 6.50 2.89 -11.39
C TRP A 134 7.15 2.38 -10.10
N ILE A 135 6.77 1.18 -9.64
CA ILE A 135 7.48 0.47 -8.58
C ILE A 135 8.75 -0.14 -9.18
N LYS A 136 9.88 0.46 -8.88
CA LYS A 136 11.20 0.04 -9.37
C LYS A 136 12.28 0.42 -8.37
N ALA A 137 13.44 -0.24 -8.49
CA ALA A 137 14.60 0.05 -7.67
C ALA A 137 15.05 1.52 -7.83
N ASN A 138 15.29 2.17 -6.71
CA ASN A 138 15.80 3.53 -6.63
C ASN A 138 16.97 3.58 -5.64
N PRO A 139 18.14 3.05 -6.02
CA PRO A 139 19.29 2.99 -5.14
C PRO A 139 19.76 4.40 -4.76
N PRO A 140 20.23 4.61 -3.52
CA PRO A 140 20.68 5.92 -3.08
C PRO A 140 21.87 6.41 -3.89
N LYS A 141 21.86 7.67 -4.33
CA LYS A 141 22.92 8.28 -5.14
C LYS A 141 24.29 8.30 -4.44
N LYS A 142 24.30 8.29 -3.12
CA LYS A 142 25.53 8.33 -2.31
C LYS A 142 25.36 7.43 -1.09
N ARG A 143 26.36 6.58 -0.85
CA ARG A 143 26.40 5.73 0.35
C ARG A 143 27.09 6.47 1.50
N THR A 144 26.56 6.25 2.70
CA THR A 144 27.25 6.63 3.93
C THR A 144 28.17 5.46 4.35
N ASN A 145 29.10 5.72 5.26
CA ASN A 145 29.94 4.66 5.81
C ASN A 145 29.28 3.89 6.97
N LYS A 146 27.98 4.14 7.23
CA LYS A 146 27.24 3.47 8.29
C LYS A 146 26.75 2.11 7.83
N ARG A 147 26.94 1.10 8.66
CA ARG A 147 26.39 -0.26 8.49
C ARG A 147 25.34 -0.49 9.57
N ILE A 148 24.18 -0.99 9.17
CA ILE A 148 23.05 -1.23 10.07
C ILE A 148 22.57 -2.65 9.85
N ALA A 149 22.49 -3.41 10.95
CA ALA A 149 21.88 -4.73 10.98
C ALA A 149 20.43 -4.59 11.46
N ILE A 150 19.52 -5.24 10.77
CA ILE A 150 18.10 -5.32 11.13
C ILE A 150 17.78 -6.79 11.43
N VAL A 151 17.17 -7.04 12.57
CA VAL A 151 16.79 -8.38 13.01
C VAL A 151 15.30 -8.58 12.77
N GLY A 152 14.99 -9.53 11.89
CA GLY A 152 13.63 -9.84 11.44
C GLY A 152 13.24 -9.13 10.15
N SER A 153 12.63 -9.90 9.24
CA SER A 153 12.22 -9.46 7.91
C SER A 153 10.70 -9.28 7.77
N GLY A 154 9.98 -9.13 8.86
CA GLY A 154 8.56 -8.76 8.82
C GLY A 154 8.36 -7.33 8.29
N PRO A 155 7.11 -6.86 8.12
CA PRO A 155 6.81 -5.55 7.53
C PRO A 155 7.56 -4.39 8.20
N ALA A 156 7.72 -4.42 9.52
CA ALA A 156 8.44 -3.39 10.26
C ALA A 156 9.95 -3.38 9.92
N GLY A 157 10.58 -4.56 9.88
CA GLY A 157 11.99 -4.70 9.52
C GLY A 157 12.27 -4.30 8.08
N LEU A 158 11.43 -4.71 7.15
CA LEU A 158 11.53 -4.33 5.73
C LEU A 158 11.32 -2.82 5.52
N SER A 159 10.36 -2.22 6.22
CA SER A 159 10.12 -0.77 6.15
C SER A 159 11.32 0.02 6.68
N ALA A 160 11.87 -0.38 7.83
CA ALA A 160 13.09 0.21 8.37
C ALA A 160 14.27 0.04 7.40
N ALA A 161 14.41 -1.15 6.78
CA ALA A 161 15.46 -1.43 5.81
C ALA A 161 15.39 -0.47 4.62
N GLN A 162 14.20 -0.32 4.01
CA GLN A 162 14.01 0.56 2.87
C GLN A 162 14.28 2.03 3.23
N GLN A 163 13.72 2.53 4.35
CA GLN A 163 13.91 3.91 4.77
C GLN A 163 15.38 4.24 5.06
N LEU A 164 16.08 3.37 5.78
CA LEU A 164 17.48 3.57 6.10
C LEU A 164 18.39 3.41 4.88
N ASN A 165 18.04 2.50 3.95
CA ASN A 165 18.75 2.35 2.68
C ASN A 165 18.61 3.60 1.80
N SER A 166 17.40 4.17 1.70
CA SER A 166 17.13 5.33 0.85
C SER A 166 17.95 6.57 1.21
N VAL A 167 18.34 6.72 2.49
CA VAL A 167 19.24 7.77 2.96
C VAL A 167 20.73 7.38 2.87
N GLY A 168 21.04 6.25 2.25
CA GLY A 168 22.39 5.84 1.88
C GLY A 168 23.12 4.94 2.88
N HIS A 169 22.47 4.42 3.92
CA HIS A 169 23.11 3.46 4.81
C HIS A 169 23.27 2.09 4.16
N ASN A 170 24.28 1.32 4.59
CA ASN A 170 24.46 -0.07 4.15
C ASN A 170 23.65 -0.98 5.09
N ILE A 171 22.64 -1.66 4.54
CA ILE A 171 21.68 -2.42 5.34
C ILE A 171 21.87 -3.92 5.12
N GLU A 172 21.88 -4.65 6.23
CA GLU A 172 21.86 -6.12 6.26
C GLU A 172 20.68 -6.56 7.13
N VAL A 173 19.75 -7.34 6.56
CA VAL A 173 18.58 -7.88 7.25
C VAL A 173 18.81 -9.35 7.57
N TYR A 174 18.65 -9.74 8.83
CA TYR A 174 18.83 -11.10 9.31
C TYR A 174 17.46 -11.71 9.66
N GLU A 175 17.14 -12.83 9.04
CA GLU A 175 15.89 -13.55 9.23
C GLU A 175 16.17 -14.99 9.69
N ARG A 176 15.45 -15.41 10.74
CA ARG A 176 15.58 -16.78 11.27
C ARG A 176 14.94 -17.83 10.36
N ALA A 177 13.90 -17.48 9.64
CA ALA A 177 13.22 -18.38 8.72
C ALA A 177 13.99 -18.55 7.40
N ASP A 178 13.56 -19.46 6.57
CA ASP A 178 14.14 -19.76 5.26
C ASP A 178 13.70 -18.78 4.14
N ARG A 179 12.71 -17.90 4.43
CA ARG A 179 12.20 -16.90 3.50
C ARG A 179 11.99 -15.56 4.19
N ILE A 180 12.15 -14.48 3.40
CA ILE A 180 11.94 -13.10 3.84
C ILE A 180 10.43 -12.77 3.81
N GLY A 181 9.98 -11.87 4.69
CA GLY A 181 8.61 -11.34 4.70
C GLY A 181 7.84 -11.58 6.01
N GLY A 182 8.36 -12.42 6.92
CA GLY A 182 7.70 -12.71 8.20
C GLY A 182 6.25 -13.16 8.01
N LEU A 183 5.30 -12.59 8.74
CA LEU A 183 3.88 -12.98 8.64
C LEU A 183 3.25 -12.68 7.29
N MET A 184 3.77 -11.77 6.50
CA MET A 184 3.31 -11.56 5.11
C MET A 184 3.55 -12.82 4.27
N MET A 185 4.68 -13.49 4.50
CA MET A 185 5.05 -14.73 3.81
C MET A 185 4.36 -15.95 4.43
N TYR A 186 4.37 -16.10 5.76
CA TYR A 186 3.97 -17.33 6.46
C TYR A 186 2.57 -17.29 7.08
N GLY A 187 2.01 -16.11 7.33
CA GLY A 187 0.75 -15.94 8.05
C GLY A 187 -0.44 -15.56 7.19
N ILE A 188 -0.22 -14.80 6.10
CA ILE A 188 -1.30 -14.35 5.22
C ILE A 188 -1.51 -15.38 4.09
N PRO A 189 -2.73 -15.88 3.86
CA PRO A 189 -2.98 -16.83 2.76
C PRO A 189 -2.87 -16.15 1.39
N ASN A 190 -2.45 -16.91 0.36
CA ASN A 190 -2.28 -16.41 -1.02
C ASN A 190 -3.54 -15.74 -1.57
N MET A 191 -4.70 -16.23 -1.20
CA MET A 191 -5.97 -15.62 -1.62
C MET A 191 -6.14 -14.15 -1.19
N LYS A 192 -5.37 -13.68 -0.22
CA LYS A 192 -5.37 -12.29 0.27
C LYS A 192 -4.13 -11.51 -0.14
N LEU A 193 -3.00 -12.18 -0.29
CA LEU A 193 -1.72 -11.58 -0.69
C LEU A 193 -0.89 -12.64 -1.38
N ASP A 194 -0.79 -12.54 -2.69
CA ASP A 194 0.06 -13.42 -3.48
C ASP A 194 1.53 -13.22 -3.11
N LYS A 195 2.26 -14.32 -2.96
CA LYS A 195 3.66 -14.27 -2.52
C LYS A 195 4.60 -13.66 -3.55
N SER A 196 4.24 -13.71 -4.83
CA SER A 196 4.98 -13.04 -5.90
C SER A 196 5.11 -11.53 -5.67
N ILE A 197 4.12 -10.89 -5.01
CA ILE A 197 4.18 -9.47 -4.65
C ILE A 197 5.30 -9.20 -3.64
N ILE A 198 5.45 -10.11 -2.67
CA ILE A 198 6.51 -10.01 -1.67
C ILE A 198 7.87 -10.27 -2.33
N ASP A 199 7.94 -11.32 -3.15
CA ASP A 199 9.18 -11.70 -3.85
C ASP A 199 9.65 -10.55 -4.76
N MET A 200 8.75 -9.96 -5.56
CA MET A 200 9.04 -8.75 -6.37
C MET A 200 9.60 -7.60 -5.52
N ARG A 201 8.99 -7.34 -4.37
CA ARG A 201 9.45 -6.23 -3.49
C ARG A 201 10.84 -6.51 -2.92
N ILE A 202 11.14 -7.74 -2.58
CA ILE A 202 12.46 -8.14 -2.07
C ILE A 202 13.51 -7.99 -3.17
N GLU A 203 13.23 -8.42 -4.40
CA GLU A 203 14.11 -8.22 -5.56
C GLU A 203 14.44 -6.74 -5.76
N ILE A 204 13.44 -5.86 -5.73
CA ILE A 204 13.65 -4.40 -5.82
C ILE A 204 14.57 -3.91 -4.68
N MET A 205 14.37 -4.37 -3.45
CA MET A 205 15.20 -3.96 -2.30
C MET A 205 16.63 -4.49 -2.41
N GLU A 206 16.83 -5.68 -3.00
CA GLU A 206 18.17 -6.23 -3.30
C GLU A 206 18.87 -5.41 -4.39
N GLU A 207 18.16 -5.02 -5.45
CA GLU A 207 18.68 -4.11 -6.49
C GLU A 207 19.06 -2.74 -5.91
N GLU A 208 18.36 -2.27 -4.89
CA GLU A 208 18.71 -1.06 -4.13
C GLU A 208 19.94 -1.25 -3.23
N GLY A 209 20.44 -2.48 -3.08
CA GLY A 209 21.65 -2.83 -2.36
C GLY A 209 21.43 -3.25 -0.91
N ILE A 210 20.23 -3.60 -0.50
CA ILE A 210 19.95 -4.24 0.79
C ILE A 210 20.37 -5.72 0.69
N LYS A 211 21.00 -6.24 1.74
CA LYS A 211 21.40 -7.64 1.81
C LYS A 211 20.51 -8.40 2.77
N PHE A 212 20.03 -9.56 2.34
CA PHE A 212 19.22 -10.45 3.15
C PHE A 212 19.98 -11.73 3.52
N HIS A 213 19.85 -12.12 4.78
CA HIS A 213 20.48 -13.32 5.33
C HIS A 213 19.40 -14.17 6.02
N VAL A 214 18.96 -15.23 5.37
CA VAL A 214 18.00 -16.19 5.91
C VAL A 214 18.68 -17.28 6.76
N ASN A 215 17.88 -18.04 7.54
CA ASN A 215 18.35 -19.09 8.44
C ASN A 215 19.41 -18.58 9.46
N LYS A 216 19.23 -17.36 9.97
CA LYS A 216 20.09 -16.72 10.95
C LYS A 216 19.33 -16.48 12.27
N ASN A 217 19.63 -17.28 13.28
CA ASN A 217 19.10 -17.12 14.65
C ASN A 217 20.01 -16.22 15.47
#